data_1b04de9db21834c73a54ee7df32e166b
#
_entry.id   1b04de9db21834c73a54ee7df32e166b
#
_cell.length_a   1.000
_cell.length_b   1.000
_cell.length_c   1.000
_cell.angle_alpha   90.00
_cell.angle_beta   90.00
_cell.angle_gamma   90.00
#
_symmetry.space_group_name_H-M   'P 1'
#
loop_
_entity.id
_entity.type
_entity.pdbx_description
1 polymer ?
#
loop_
_entity_poly.entity_id
_entity_poly.type
_entity_poly.pdbx_seq_one_letter_code
_entity_poly.pdbx_strand_id
1 'polypeptide(L)'
;MLTLFSQRHARSGARVLISATQMVTDAMEQDYVLIVEPNLTGHRWRYAEWIMQACADAGYPCMLVTECANEDHRLARQITAANRPDQQIAFVDPEERPRNRLPDPNEYWRFHRYFKRVHTIITRMQSIRLVVVPYVDYFFYSLPFLGSPFGKTPWIGITMRSTFHHHKVGIKAPDRPVVNAIKALLFKRAIRTTGLRTLLTIDPTLPEWSARSPSKHGAAIAYVADPFPDEHAENPVLARERLGLDPGQRYLLVYGAITERKGIYELVHALTRLEHAPTLIVAGEQDAGTRHFMRNHVRSLNPAPLVLDAFISNDMERDLFSACDAVWLGYKGHYGMSGVLVQAYRFGKPVIATEDGLIGWFSRRCELGPILSDLSSASIGRAITETMTSWPHTAQAMPSAREDLLSRHTLGQFKQTLLQQMA
;
A
#
# COMPACT_ATOMS: atom_id res chain seq x y z
N MET A 1 15.19 -8.23 -33.18
CA MET A 1 14.53 -7.07 -33.80
C MET A 1 13.04 -7.24 -33.59
N LEU A 2 12.51 -6.71 -32.46
CA LEU A 2 11.10 -6.84 -32.04
C LEU A 2 10.32 -5.74 -32.74
N THR A 3 9.42 -6.10 -33.63
CA THR A 3 8.55 -5.15 -34.33
C THR A 3 7.34 -4.89 -33.43
N LEU A 4 7.36 -3.78 -32.68
CA LEU A 4 6.21 -3.24 -31.97
C LEU A 4 5.23 -2.63 -32.99
N PHE A 5 4.10 -3.26 -33.19
CA PHE A 5 3.02 -2.66 -33.98
C PHE A 5 2.27 -1.62 -33.13
N SER A 6 2.50 -0.35 -33.45
CA SER A 6 1.72 0.79 -32.96
C SER A 6 0.49 0.97 -33.84
N GLN A 7 -0.68 0.50 -33.43
CA GLN A 7 -1.90 0.96 -34.06
C GLN A 7 -2.26 2.36 -33.52
N ARG A 8 -1.93 3.40 -34.29
CA ARG A 8 -2.47 4.73 -34.08
C ARG A 8 -3.92 4.75 -34.58
N HIS A 9 -4.88 4.73 -33.68
CA HIS A 9 -6.22 5.16 -34.02
C HIS A 9 -6.21 6.69 -34.17
N ALA A 10 -6.10 7.16 -35.41
CA ALA A 10 -5.87 8.57 -35.81
C ALA A 10 -6.95 9.58 -35.36
N ARG A 11 -7.98 9.17 -34.59
CA ARG A 11 -9.03 10.05 -34.08
C ARG A 11 -9.14 10.17 -32.55
N SER A 12 -8.29 9.47 -31.76
CA SER A 12 -8.47 9.45 -30.29
C SER A 12 -7.22 9.75 -29.45
N GLY A 13 -6.07 10.00 -30.04
CA GLY A 13 -4.85 10.33 -29.27
C GLY A 13 -4.37 9.23 -28.29
N ALA A 14 -4.90 8.01 -28.35
CA ALA A 14 -4.50 6.91 -27.51
C ALA A 14 -3.40 6.10 -28.21
N ARG A 15 -2.23 6.00 -27.61
CA ARG A 15 -1.25 4.96 -27.92
C ARG A 15 -1.64 3.72 -27.12
N VAL A 16 -2.22 2.74 -27.79
CA VAL A 16 -2.40 1.41 -27.21
C VAL A 16 -1.28 0.55 -27.78
N LEU A 17 -0.30 0.23 -26.96
CA LEU A 17 0.76 -0.72 -27.31
C LEU A 17 0.30 -2.08 -26.82
N ILE A 18 -0.16 -2.94 -27.71
CA ILE A 18 -0.43 -4.35 -27.45
C ILE A 18 0.71 -5.14 -28.06
N SER A 19 1.23 -6.13 -27.35
CA SER A 19 2.24 -7.06 -27.89
C SER A 19 1.75 -7.72 -29.18
N ALA A 20 2.60 -7.70 -30.23
CA ALA A 20 2.24 -7.96 -31.63
C ALA A 20 1.89 -9.41 -31.97
N THR A 21 1.92 -10.36 -31.05
CA THR A 21 1.84 -11.80 -31.37
C THR A 21 0.41 -12.33 -31.50
N GLN A 22 -0.63 -11.52 -31.35
CA GLN A 22 -2.01 -12.01 -31.22
C GLN A 22 -3.04 -11.49 -32.27
N MET A 23 -2.57 -11.09 -33.44
CA MET A 23 -3.52 -10.76 -34.55
C MET A 23 -3.87 -11.93 -35.46
N VAL A 24 -3.32 -13.13 -35.24
CA VAL A 24 -3.60 -14.27 -36.14
C VAL A 24 -3.86 -15.51 -35.29
N THR A 25 -5.02 -16.08 -35.52
CA THR A 25 -5.56 -17.40 -35.16
C THR A 25 -6.32 -17.55 -33.84
N ASP A 26 -7.62 -17.85 -34.01
CA ASP A 26 -8.52 -18.55 -33.04
C ASP A 26 -8.43 -18.13 -31.57
N ALA A 27 -8.64 -16.84 -31.30
CA ALA A 27 -9.11 -16.43 -29.98
C ALA A 27 -10.56 -16.90 -29.82
N MET A 28 -10.75 -18.10 -29.31
CA MET A 28 -11.95 -18.41 -28.54
C MET A 28 -12.19 -17.19 -27.65
N GLU A 29 -13.44 -16.70 -27.55
CA GLU A 29 -13.85 -15.55 -26.74
C GLU A 29 -13.45 -15.74 -25.28
N GLN A 30 -12.18 -15.48 -24.95
CA GLN A 30 -11.72 -15.48 -23.57
C GLN A 30 -12.09 -14.15 -22.93
N ASP A 31 -12.89 -14.22 -21.89
CA ASP A 31 -13.24 -13.05 -21.09
C ASP A 31 -12.09 -12.66 -20.16
N TYR A 32 -11.51 -11.49 -20.36
CA TYR A 32 -10.38 -10.98 -19.59
C TYR A 32 -10.81 -10.32 -18.25
N VAL A 33 -9.93 -10.45 -17.26
CA VAL A 33 -9.93 -9.57 -16.08
C VAL A 33 -9.13 -8.31 -16.41
N LEU A 34 -9.80 -7.16 -16.40
CA LEU A 34 -9.17 -5.87 -16.67
C LEU A 34 -8.68 -5.25 -15.36
N ILE A 35 -7.38 -5.07 -15.21
CA ILE A 35 -6.76 -4.41 -14.05
C ILE A 35 -6.37 -2.99 -14.46
N VAL A 36 -6.88 -1.97 -13.77
CA VAL A 36 -6.61 -0.57 -14.11
C VAL A 36 -5.88 0.12 -12.98
N GLU A 37 -4.60 0.43 -13.20
CA GLU A 37 -3.77 1.19 -12.28
C GLU A 37 -2.99 2.28 -13.03
N PRO A 38 -3.45 3.54 -12.95
CA PRO A 38 -2.82 4.65 -13.69
C PRO A 38 -1.36 4.87 -13.37
N ASN A 39 -0.96 4.62 -12.13
CA ASN A 39 0.34 5.00 -11.61
C ASN A 39 1.03 3.87 -10.85
N LEU A 40 2.17 3.41 -11.37
CA LEU A 40 2.95 2.33 -10.79
C LEU A 40 3.97 2.78 -9.72
N THR A 41 3.85 4.01 -9.18
CA THR A 41 4.76 4.47 -8.12
C THR A 41 4.36 3.96 -6.72
N GLY A 42 5.33 3.86 -5.82
CA GLY A 42 5.12 3.43 -4.45
C GLY A 42 4.64 1.98 -4.36
N HIS A 43 3.63 1.70 -3.53
CA HIS A 43 3.09 0.35 -3.34
C HIS A 43 2.11 -0.10 -4.44
N ARG A 44 1.62 0.79 -5.29
CA ARG A 44 0.53 0.52 -6.24
C ARG A 44 0.88 -0.54 -7.26
N TRP A 45 2.10 -0.53 -7.78
CA TRP A 45 2.57 -1.54 -8.73
C TRP A 45 2.57 -2.95 -8.13
N ARG A 46 2.85 -3.10 -6.81
CA ARG A 46 2.81 -4.40 -6.12
C ARG A 46 1.39 -4.98 -6.11
N TYR A 47 0.38 -4.15 -5.83
CA TYR A 47 -1.01 -4.59 -5.89
C TYR A 47 -1.40 -5.04 -7.31
N ALA A 48 -1.02 -4.30 -8.34
CA ALA A 48 -1.25 -4.72 -9.73
C ALA A 48 -0.57 -6.06 -10.02
N GLU A 49 0.69 -6.24 -9.63
CA GLU A 49 1.44 -7.48 -9.76
C GLU A 49 0.77 -8.65 -9.03
N TRP A 50 0.39 -8.48 -7.77
CA TRP A 50 -0.26 -9.52 -6.97
C TRP A 50 -1.63 -9.93 -7.52
N ILE A 51 -2.39 -8.97 -8.05
CA ILE A 51 -3.67 -9.26 -8.71
C ILE A 51 -3.42 -10.06 -10.00
N MET A 52 -2.42 -9.70 -10.80
CA MET A 52 -2.04 -10.47 -11.99
C MET A 52 -1.59 -11.88 -11.64
N GLN A 53 -0.81 -12.04 -10.57
CA GLN A 53 -0.40 -13.36 -10.07
C GLN A 53 -1.61 -14.18 -9.61
N ALA A 54 -2.56 -13.56 -8.89
CA ALA A 54 -3.79 -14.23 -8.48
C ALA A 54 -4.62 -14.70 -9.70
N CYS A 55 -4.72 -13.86 -10.73
CA CYS A 55 -5.38 -14.24 -11.99
C CYS A 55 -4.68 -15.44 -12.64
N ALA A 56 -3.34 -15.42 -12.71
CA ALA A 56 -2.56 -16.53 -13.27
C ALA A 56 -2.75 -17.84 -12.51
N ASP A 57 -2.69 -17.76 -11.17
CA ASP A 57 -2.89 -18.93 -10.29
C ASP A 57 -4.29 -19.56 -10.48
N ALA A 58 -5.28 -18.75 -10.84
CA ALA A 58 -6.65 -19.20 -11.11
C ALA A 58 -6.94 -19.52 -12.59
N GLY A 59 -5.96 -19.36 -13.49
CA GLY A 59 -6.14 -19.57 -14.92
C GLY A 59 -7.00 -18.49 -15.60
N TYR A 60 -7.14 -17.31 -15.01
CA TYR A 60 -7.87 -16.20 -15.61
C TYR A 60 -6.95 -15.32 -16.47
N PRO A 61 -7.23 -15.15 -17.78
CA PRO A 61 -6.50 -14.19 -18.58
C PRO A 61 -6.75 -12.79 -18.03
N CYS A 62 -5.68 -11.99 -17.94
CA CYS A 62 -5.75 -10.64 -17.42
C CYS A 62 -4.95 -9.62 -18.24
N MET A 63 -5.41 -8.37 -18.17
CA MET A 63 -4.76 -7.24 -18.83
C MET A 63 -4.58 -6.11 -17.82
N LEU A 64 -3.33 -5.70 -17.60
CA LEU A 64 -3.01 -4.48 -16.85
C LEU A 64 -3.06 -3.27 -17.78
N VAL A 65 -3.78 -2.21 -17.39
CA VAL A 65 -3.76 -0.93 -18.10
C VAL A 65 -3.20 0.15 -17.18
N THR A 66 -2.21 0.88 -17.69
CA THR A 66 -1.51 1.96 -17.00
C THR A 66 -1.26 3.14 -17.95
N GLU A 67 -0.76 4.28 -17.42
CA GLU A 67 -0.36 5.43 -18.26
C GLU A 67 0.97 5.16 -18.99
N CYS A 68 1.17 5.77 -20.17
CA CYS A 68 2.39 5.62 -20.96
C CYS A 68 3.66 6.04 -20.19
N ALA A 69 3.54 6.94 -19.24
CA ALA A 69 4.65 7.33 -18.36
C ALA A 69 5.26 6.14 -17.57
N ASN A 70 4.57 5.02 -17.47
CA ASN A 70 5.04 3.82 -16.78
C ASN A 70 5.64 2.75 -17.70
N GLU A 71 5.87 3.03 -19.01
CA GLU A 71 6.45 2.07 -19.96
C GLU A 71 7.80 1.53 -19.49
N ASP A 72 8.60 2.38 -18.87
CA ASP A 72 9.92 2.04 -18.34
C ASP A 72 9.91 1.40 -16.95
N HIS A 73 8.75 1.29 -16.32
CA HIS A 73 8.63 0.67 -15.01
C HIS A 73 8.97 -0.84 -15.09
N ARG A 74 9.66 -1.37 -14.08
CA ARG A 74 10.11 -2.77 -14.04
C ARG A 74 8.97 -3.76 -14.32
N LEU A 75 7.80 -3.59 -13.72
CA LEU A 75 6.63 -4.46 -13.91
C LEU A 75 6.18 -4.45 -15.38
N ALA A 76 6.10 -3.25 -15.99
CA ALA A 76 5.72 -3.12 -17.40
C ALA A 76 6.71 -3.83 -18.31
N ARG A 77 8.00 -3.65 -18.08
CA ARG A 77 9.06 -4.34 -18.85
C ARG A 77 9.01 -5.86 -18.66
N GLN A 78 8.77 -6.34 -17.44
CA GLN A 78 8.64 -7.78 -17.14
C GLN A 78 7.46 -8.41 -17.88
N ILE A 79 6.28 -7.80 -17.86
CA ILE A 79 5.09 -8.31 -18.56
C ILE A 79 5.34 -8.30 -20.07
N THR A 80 5.88 -7.21 -20.61
CA THR A 80 6.20 -7.09 -22.04
C THR A 80 7.25 -8.12 -22.49
N ALA A 81 8.29 -8.33 -21.70
CA ALA A 81 9.35 -9.31 -22.01
C ALA A 81 8.86 -10.75 -21.91
N ALA A 82 7.98 -11.05 -20.94
CA ALA A 82 7.40 -12.38 -20.78
C ALA A 82 6.48 -12.77 -21.96
N ASN A 83 5.88 -11.78 -22.62
CA ASN A 83 5.03 -11.91 -23.81
C ASN A 83 4.00 -13.05 -23.73
N ARG A 84 3.33 -13.17 -22.59
CA ARG A 84 2.35 -14.24 -22.33
C ARG A 84 0.97 -13.85 -22.86
N PRO A 85 0.26 -14.75 -23.56
CA PRO A 85 -1.08 -14.44 -24.08
C PRO A 85 -2.12 -14.24 -23.00
N ASP A 86 -1.96 -14.89 -21.86
CA ASP A 86 -2.85 -14.82 -20.70
C ASP A 86 -2.54 -13.66 -19.74
N GLN A 87 -1.42 -12.94 -19.95
CA GLN A 87 -1.02 -11.78 -19.16
C GLN A 87 -0.54 -10.65 -20.06
N GLN A 88 -1.37 -9.66 -20.25
CA GLN A 88 -1.12 -8.55 -21.16
C GLN A 88 -0.96 -7.22 -20.43
N ILE A 89 -0.32 -6.26 -21.08
CA ILE A 89 -0.26 -4.87 -20.62
C ILE A 89 -0.63 -3.93 -21.77
N ALA A 90 -1.40 -2.90 -21.44
CA ALA A 90 -1.71 -1.81 -22.39
C ALA A 90 -1.43 -0.45 -21.73
N PHE A 91 -1.07 0.53 -22.55
CA PHE A 91 -0.76 1.89 -22.11
C PHE A 91 -1.80 2.85 -22.66
N VAL A 92 -2.47 3.58 -21.78
CA VAL A 92 -3.51 4.54 -22.13
C VAL A 92 -3.29 5.82 -21.35
N ASP A 93 -3.09 6.92 -22.03
CA ASP A 93 -2.95 8.22 -21.41
C ASP A 93 -4.30 8.88 -21.08
N PRO A 94 -4.35 9.76 -20.08
CA PRO A 94 -5.47 10.64 -19.88
C PRO A 94 -5.78 11.45 -21.15
N GLU A 95 -7.05 11.71 -21.41
CA GLU A 95 -7.43 12.55 -22.53
C GLU A 95 -6.96 13.99 -22.31
N GLU A 96 -6.21 14.54 -23.26
CA GLU A 96 -5.92 15.97 -23.28
C GLU A 96 -7.23 16.75 -23.45
N ARG A 97 -7.49 17.66 -22.53
CA ARG A 97 -8.67 18.51 -22.63
C ARG A 97 -8.48 19.58 -23.69
N PRO A 98 -9.50 19.81 -24.54
CA PRO A 98 -9.53 21.01 -25.36
C PRO A 98 -9.47 22.26 -24.46
N ARG A 99 -8.69 23.27 -24.85
CA ARG A 99 -8.47 24.50 -24.08
C ARG A 99 -9.77 25.28 -23.77
N ASN A 100 -10.85 25.01 -24.47
CA ASN A 100 -12.14 25.65 -24.31
C ASN A 100 -13.10 24.93 -23.32
N ARG A 101 -12.69 23.83 -22.71
CA ARG A 101 -13.49 23.15 -21.66
C ARG A 101 -13.06 23.57 -20.27
N LEU A 102 -14.05 23.72 -19.38
CA LEU A 102 -13.78 23.96 -17.94
C LEU A 102 -12.92 22.84 -17.35
N PRO A 103 -11.99 23.18 -16.44
CA PRO A 103 -11.18 22.18 -15.72
C PRO A 103 -12.08 21.24 -14.91
N ASP A 104 -11.58 20.05 -14.60
CA ASP A 104 -12.28 19.17 -13.67
C ASP A 104 -12.42 19.87 -12.32
N PRO A 105 -13.57 19.74 -11.64
CA PRO A 105 -13.78 20.35 -10.33
C PRO A 105 -12.77 19.82 -9.29
N ASN A 106 -12.29 18.60 -9.47
CA ASN A 106 -11.27 17.99 -8.61
C ASN A 106 -10.64 16.77 -9.29
N GLU A 107 -9.62 16.18 -8.64
CA GLU A 107 -8.92 15.00 -9.15
C GLU A 107 -9.80 13.76 -9.27
N TYR A 108 -10.80 13.56 -8.40
CA TYR A 108 -11.73 12.42 -8.48
C TYR A 108 -12.47 12.36 -9.81
N TRP A 109 -12.88 13.52 -10.36
CA TRP A 109 -13.56 13.60 -11.66
C TRP A 109 -12.61 13.33 -12.82
N ARG A 110 -11.37 13.80 -12.71
CA ARG A 110 -10.32 13.53 -13.69
C ARG A 110 -10.05 12.04 -13.79
N PHE A 111 -9.84 11.37 -12.66
CA PHE A 111 -9.63 9.93 -12.64
C PHE A 111 -10.86 9.14 -13.05
N HIS A 112 -12.06 9.53 -12.64
CA HIS A 112 -13.29 8.87 -13.12
C HIS A 112 -13.35 8.83 -14.65
N ARG A 113 -13.04 9.95 -15.33
CA ARG A 113 -12.98 9.98 -16.80
C ARG A 113 -11.89 9.11 -17.37
N TYR A 114 -10.73 9.08 -16.74
CA TYR A 114 -9.65 8.18 -17.14
C TYR A 114 -10.09 6.72 -17.12
N PHE A 115 -10.66 6.25 -16.02
CA PHE A 115 -11.17 4.88 -15.88
C PHE A 115 -12.26 4.57 -16.90
N LYS A 116 -13.19 5.51 -17.15
CA LYS A 116 -14.21 5.38 -18.19
C LYS A 116 -13.61 5.28 -19.58
N ARG A 117 -12.59 6.09 -19.89
CA ARG A 117 -11.87 6.06 -21.17
C ARG A 117 -11.17 4.71 -21.36
N VAL A 118 -10.40 4.26 -20.39
CA VAL A 118 -9.73 2.96 -20.42
C VAL A 118 -10.74 1.85 -20.73
N HIS A 119 -11.80 1.77 -19.96
CA HIS A 119 -12.85 0.77 -20.16
C HIS A 119 -13.44 0.84 -21.58
N THR A 120 -13.76 2.03 -22.07
CA THR A 120 -14.34 2.22 -23.42
C THR A 120 -13.38 1.78 -24.52
N ILE A 121 -12.08 1.99 -24.36
CA ILE A 121 -11.08 1.59 -25.36
C ILE A 121 -10.93 0.06 -25.35
N ILE A 122 -10.72 -0.52 -24.16
CA ILE A 122 -10.41 -1.94 -24.04
C ILE A 122 -11.60 -2.84 -24.40
N THR A 123 -12.83 -2.48 -24.04
CA THR A 123 -14.04 -3.26 -24.38
C THR A 123 -14.38 -3.26 -25.87
N ARG A 124 -13.76 -2.42 -26.68
CA ARG A 124 -13.85 -2.50 -28.15
C ARG A 124 -12.91 -3.55 -28.76
N MET A 125 -11.94 -3.99 -27.98
CA MET A 125 -10.85 -4.87 -28.43
C MET A 125 -10.94 -6.25 -27.81
N GLN A 126 -11.42 -6.35 -26.57
CA GLN A 126 -11.45 -7.56 -25.75
C GLN A 126 -12.77 -7.65 -24.97
N SER A 127 -13.28 -8.87 -24.80
CA SER A 127 -14.37 -9.15 -23.86
C SER A 127 -13.86 -9.07 -22.42
N ILE A 128 -14.57 -8.32 -21.56
CA ILE A 128 -14.18 -8.06 -20.17
C ILE A 128 -15.23 -8.65 -19.23
N ARG A 129 -14.86 -9.69 -18.49
CA ARG A 129 -15.73 -10.30 -17.47
C ARG A 129 -15.81 -9.51 -16.17
N LEU A 130 -14.68 -8.89 -15.79
CA LEU A 130 -14.53 -8.21 -14.50
C LEU A 130 -13.47 -7.11 -14.61
N VAL A 131 -13.70 -5.99 -13.94
CA VAL A 131 -12.68 -4.96 -13.73
C VAL A 131 -12.20 -5.02 -12.28
N VAL A 132 -10.89 -5.01 -12.07
CA VAL A 132 -10.28 -4.89 -10.73
C VAL A 132 -9.51 -3.58 -10.66
N VAL A 133 -9.84 -2.77 -9.66
CA VAL A 133 -9.19 -1.48 -9.42
C VAL A 133 -8.34 -1.59 -8.15
N PRO A 134 -7.00 -1.69 -8.27
CA PRO A 134 -6.08 -1.83 -7.13
C PRO A 134 -6.18 -0.69 -6.12
N TYR A 135 -6.54 0.51 -6.59
CA TYR A 135 -6.62 1.71 -5.77
C TYR A 135 -7.83 2.57 -6.16
N VAL A 136 -9.00 2.25 -5.60
CA VAL A 136 -10.26 2.92 -5.96
C VAL A 136 -10.37 4.35 -5.42
N ASP A 137 -9.56 4.71 -4.43
CA ASP A 137 -9.57 6.04 -3.82
C ASP A 137 -9.31 7.19 -4.81
N TYR A 138 -8.80 6.89 -6.01
CA TYR A 138 -8.68 7.85 -7.10
C TYR A 138 -9.98 8.53 -7.49
N PHE A 139 -11.09 7.77 -7.51
CA PHE A 139 -12.37 8.28 -8.04
C PHE A 139 -13.58 7.92 -7.16
N PHE A 140 -13.40 7.21 -6.06
CA PHE A 140 -14.49 6.65 -5.28
C PHE A 140 -15.57 7.67 -4.89
N TYR A 141 -15.17 8.86 -4.47
CA TYR A 141 -16.10 9.92 -4.08
C TYR A 141 -16.77 10.64 -5.25
N SER A 142 -16.43 10.35 -6.50
CA SER A 142 -17.17 10.82 -7.67
C SER A 142 -18.34 9.90 -8.04
N LEU A 143 -18.34 8.64 -7.61
CA LEU A 143 -19.36 7.64 -7.94
C LEU A 143 -20.80 8.06 -7.62
N PRO A 144 -21.08 8.72 -6.47
CA PRO A 144 -22.45 9.19 -6.17
C PRO A 144 -23.02 10.16 -7.19
N PHE A 145 -22.17 10.82 -7.97
CA PHE A 145 -22.56 11.87 -8.93
C PHE A 145 -22.47 11.40 -10.38
N LEU A 146 -21.47 10.58 -10.71
CA LEU A 146 -21.12 10.19 -12.07
C LEU A 146 -21.48 8.73 -12.40
N GLY A 147 -21.85 7.93 -11.39
CA GLY A 147 -22.08 6.49 -11.54
C GLY A 147 -20.79 5.69 -11.78
N SER A 148 -20.95 4.46 -12.26
CA SER A 148 -19.83 3.57 -12.56
C SER A 148 -19.07 4.03 -13.82
N PRO A 149 -17.73 4.13 -13.78
CA PRO A 149 -16.94 4.38 -14.99
C PRO A 149 -16.93 3.17 -15.94
N PHE A 150 -17.37 2.00 -15.48
CA PHE A 150 -17.38 0.73 -16.21
C PHE A 150 -18.76 0.33 -16.75
N GLY A 151 -19.72 1.24 -16.71
CA GLY A 151 -21.08 0.93 -17.14
C GLY A 151 -21.72 -0.21 -16.34
N LYS A 152 -22.11 -1.30 -17.04
CA LYS A 152 -22.69 -2.51 -16.43
C LYS A 152 -21.66 -3.60 -16.15
N THR A 153 -20.43 -3.47 -16.61
CA THR A 153 -19.37 -4.46 -16.37
C THR A 153 -19.16 -4.61 -14.87
N PRO A 154 -19.16 -5.85 -14.33
CA PRO A 154 -18.88 -6.09 -12.92
C PRO A 154 -17.47 -5.58 -12.56
N TRP A 155 -17.33 -5.06 -11.34
CA TRP A 155 -16.02 -4.60 -10.89
C TRP A 155 -15.84 -4.70 -9.37
N ILE A 156 -14.57 -4.77 -8.97
CA ILE A 156 -14.10 -4.81 -7.59
C ILE A 156 -13.11 -3.67 -7.41
N GLY A 157 -13.15 -2.99 -6.27
CA GLY A 157 -12.17 -1.95 -5.93
C GLY A 157 -11.54 -2.19 -4.56
N ILE A 158 -10.27 -1.79 -4.40
CA ILE A 158 -9.58 -1.81 -3.11
C ILE A 158 -9.43 -0.37 -2.61
N THR A 159 -9.98 -0.07 -1.43
CA THR A 159 -9.81 1.23 -0.75
C THR A 159 -8.78 1.13 0.37
N MET A 160 -7.89 2.13 0.45
CA MET A 160 -6.79 2.16 1.42
C MET A 160 -6.81 3.40 2.32
N ARG A 161 -7.67 4.40 2.01
CA ARG A 161 -7.64 5.72 2.68
C ARG A 161 -8.93 6.12 3.37
N SER A 162 -9.83 5.18 3.61
CA SER A 162 -11.12 5.47 4.26
C SER A 162 -10.94 5.63 5.76
N THR A 163 -10.83 6.86 6.26
CA THR A 163 -10.58 7.16 7.69
C THR A 163 -11.77 7.83 8.39
N PHE A 164 -12.84 8.18 7.67
CA PHE A 164 -13.97 8.94 8.19
C PHE A 164 -14.76 8.23 9.31
N HIS A 165 -14.65 6.91 9.42
CA HIS A 165 -15.33 6.07 10.39
C HIS A 165 -14.50 5.79 11.65
N HIS A 166 -13.22 6.12 11.66
CA HIS A 166 -12.26 5.76 12.72
C HIS A 166 -12.74 6.10 14.12
N HIS A 167 -13.26 7.33 14.35
CA HIS A 167 -13.79 7.71 15.67
C HIS A 167 -14.90 6.80 16.18
N LYS A 168 -15.72 6.25 15.27
CA LYS A 168 -16.86 5.40 15.62
C LYS A 168 -16.46 3.98 15.98
N VAL A 169 -15.22 3.62 15.74
CA VAL A 169 -14.65 2.30 16.01
C VAL A 169 -13.44 2.37 16.97
N GLY A 170 -13.26 3.52 17.65
CA GLY A 170 -12.25 3.69 18.69
C GLY A 170 -10.81 3.86 18.16
N ILE A 171 -10.66 4.29 16.91
CA ILE A 171 -9.35 4.63 16.33
C ILE A 171 -9.13 6.13 16.49
N LYS A 172 -7.98 6.52 17.05
CA LYS A 172 -7.61 7.93 17.19
C LYS A 172 -7.27 8.52 15.82
N ALA A 173 -8.04 9.51 15.43
CA ALA A 173 -7.90 10.26 14.19
C ALA A 173 -8.40 11.71 14.39
N PRO A 174 -8.06 12.66 13.50
CA PRO A 174 -8.54 14.04 13.65
C PRO A 174 -10.07 14.10 13.69
N ASP A 175 -10.59 14.77 14.69
CA ASP A 175 -12.03 14.98 14.80
C ASP A 175 -12.51 16.06 13.82
N ARG A 176 -13.21 15.62 12.79
CA ARG A 176 -13.82 16.47 11.75
C ARG A 176 -15.25 16.02 11.51
N PRO A 177 -16.16 16.24 12.48
CA PRO A 177 -17.46 15.58 12.49
C PRO A 177 -18.30 15.86 11.24
N VAL A 178 -18.33 17.09 10.75
CA VAL A 178 -19.08 17.47 9.53
C VAL A 178 -18.46 16.78 8.29
N VAL A 179 -17.15 16.87 8.13
CA VAL A 179 -16.44 16.25 6.97
C VAL A 179 -16.61 14.74 7.00
N ASN A 180 -16.48 14.13 8.18
CA ASN A 180 -16.63 12.68 8.35
C ASN A 180 -18.07 12.24 8.06
N ALA A 181 -19.09 13.01 8.48
CA ALA A 181 -20.49 12.73 8.17
C ALA A 181 -20.76 12.81 6.68
N ILE A 182 -20.26 13.84 5.99
CA ILE A 182 -20.40 13.98 4.53
C ILE A 182 -19.70 12.81 3.82
N LYS A 183 -18.46 12.48 4.19
CA LYS A 183 -17.74 11.35 3.61
C LYS A 183 -18.47 10.03 3.84
N ALA A 184 -19.02 9.79 5.03
CA ALA A 184 -19.82 8.61 5.34
C ALA A 184 -21.07 8.50 4.45
N LEU A 185 -21.77 9.63 4.22
CA LEU A 185 -22.93 9.69 3.35
C LEU A 185 -22.55 9.38 1.88
N LEU A 186 -21.49 10.03 1.39
CA LEU A 186 -20.99 9.78 0.02
C LEU A 186 -20.52 8.35 -0.13
N PHE A 187 -19.80 7.80 0.86
CA PHE A 187 -19.38 6.41 0.89
C PHE A 187 -20.57 5.45 0.75
N LYS A 188 -21.61 5.63 1.57
CA LYS A 188 -22.85 4.82 1.52
C LYS A 188 -23.60 4.92 0.18
N ARG A 189 -23.45 6.03 -0.54
CA ARG A 189 -23.99 6.18 -1.90
C ARG A 189 -23.08 5.52 -2.94
N ALA A 190 -21.76 5.67 -2.79
CA ALA A 190 -20.78 5.12 -3.71
C ALA A 190 -20.83 3.59 -3.77
N ILE A 191 -20.98 2.90 -2.64
CA ILE A 191 -21.10 1.42 -2.62
C ILE A 191 -22.37 0.88 -3.29
N ARG A 192 -23.33 1.72 -3.65
CA ARG A 192 -24.54 1.35 -4.42
C ARG A 192 -24.36 1.51 -5.93
N THR A 193 -23.16 1.85 -6.37
CA THR A 193 -22.90 2.08 -7.80
C THR A 193 -23.05 0.78 -8.59
N THR A 194 -23.69 0.90 -9.75
CA THR A 194 -23.91 -0.23 -10.65
C THR A 194 -22.63 -0.97 -10.98
N GLY A 195 -22.67 -2.30 -10.95
CA GLY A 195 -21.56 -3.17 -11.29
C GLY A 195 -20.55 -3.38 -10.17
N LEU A 196 -20.53 -2.56 -9.12
CA LEU A 196 -19.66 -2.81 -7.95
C LEU A 196 -20.16 -4.06 -7.21
N ARG A 197 -19.35 -5.14 -7.26
CA ARG A 197 -19.64 -6.40 -6.54
C ARG A 197 -19.19 -6.32 -5.11
N THR A 198 -17.91 -5.99 -4.91
CA THR A 198 -17.28 -5.92 -3.60
C THR A 198 -16.32 -4.75 -3.53
N LEU A 199 -16.37 -4.01 -2.42
CA LEU A 199 -15.34 -3.07 -2.04
C LEU A 199 -14.42 -3.76 -1.01
N LEU A 200 -13.20 -4.06 -1.44
CA LEU A 200 -12.16 -4.56 -0.55
C LEU A 200 -11.51 -3.39 0.20
N THR A 201 -11.03 -3.66 1.40
CA THR A 201 -10.34 -2.66 2.23
C THR A 201 -9.21 -3.28 3.03
N ILE A 202 -8.10 -2.55 3.15
CA ILE A 202 -6.99 -2.92 4.05
C ILE A 202 -7.22 -2.47 5.50
N ASP A 203 -8.35 -1.85 5.77
CA ASP A 203 -8.78 -1.43 7.11
C ASP A 203 -9.80 -2.44 7.66
N PRO A 204 -9.43 -3.27 8.66
CA PRO A 204 -10.31 -4.29 9.23
C PRO A 204 -11.55 -3.70 9.91
N THR A 205 -11.53 -2.42 10.27
CA THR A 205 -12.62 -1.77 11.00
C THR A 205 -13.70 -1.19 10.08
N LEU A 206 -13.43 -1.02 8.80
CA LEU A 206 -14.41 -0.50 7.84
C LEU A 206 -15.58 -1.46 7.59
N PRO A 207 -15.38 -2.79 7.42
CA PRO A 207 -16.46 -3.76 7.38
C PRO A 207 -17.31 -3.77 8.66
N GLU A 208 -16.69 -3.72 9.84
CA GLU A 208 -17.39 -3.65 11.14
C GLU A 208 -18.27 -2.40 11.24
N TRP A 209 -17.72 -1.24 10.87
CA TRP A 209 -18.48 0.01 10.83
C TRP A 209 -19.67 -0.08 9.88
N SER A 210 -19.48 -0.66 8.70
CA SER A 210 -20.54 -0.80 7.71
C SER A 210 -21.64 -1.75 8.18
N ALA A 211 -21.29 -2.84 8.87
CA ALA A 211 -22.23 -3.80 9.40
C ALA A 211 -23.16 -3.22 10.48
N ARG A 212 -22.70 -2.22 11.25
CA ARG A 212 -23.54 -1.52 12.25
C ARG A 212 -24.66 -0.68 11.62
N SER A 213 -24.54 -0.32 10.34
CA SER A 213 -25.54 0.46 9.62
C SER A 213 -25.51 0.09 8.14
N PRO A 214 -26.02 -1.14 7.82
CA PRO A 214 -25.92 -1.68 6.48
C PRO A 214 -26.65 -0.82 5.46
N SER A 215 -26.08 -0.69 4.29
CA SER A 215 -26.70 -0.01 3.16
C SER A 215 -27.57 -1.02 2.43
N LYS A 216 -28.91 -0.81 2.39
CA LYS A 216 -29.79 -1.62 1.51
C LYS A 216 -29.26 -1.52 0.07
N HIS A 217 -29.07 -2.68 -0.57
CA HIS A 217 -28.59 -2.80 -1.95
C HIS A 217 -27.16 -2.22 -2.21
N GLY A 218 -26.32 -2.09 -1.19
CA GLY A 218 -24.91 -1.75 -1.34
C GLY A 218 -24.04 -2.97 -1.61
N ALA A 219 -22.92 -2.77 -2.32
CA ALA A 219 -21.90 -3.79 -2.49
C ALA A 219 -21.37 -4.27 -1.13
N ALA A 220 -20.94 -5.52 -1.06
CA ALA A 220 -20.26 -6.06 0.11
C ALA A 220 -18.96 -5.28 0.38
N ILE A 221 -18.63 -5.13 1.67
CA ILE A 221 -17.34 -4.58 2.09
C ILE A 221 -16.60 -5.69 2.81
N ALA A 222 -15.44 -6.08 2.28
CA ALA A 222 -14.65 -7.17 2.82
C ALA A 222 -13.23 -6.71 3.15
N TYR A 223 -12.70 -7.21 4.25
CA TYR A 223 -11.31 -6.98 4.62
C TYR A 223 -10.40 -7.84 3.77
N VAL A 224 -9.38 -7.22 3.20
CA VAL A 224 -8.22 -7.87 2.58
C VAL A 224 -6.98 -7.36 3.28
N ALA A 225 -6.21 -8.25 3.89
CA ALA A 225 -4.99 -7.85 4.59
C ALA A 225 -3.95 -7.33 3.59
N ASP A 226 -3.28 -6.23 3.94
CA ASP A 226 -2.18 -5.65 3.15
C ASP A 226 -1.01 -6.65 3.13
N PRO A 227 -0.68 -7.28 2.00
CA PRO A 227 0.28 -8.37 1.99
C PRO A 227 1.71 -7.86 2.06
N PHE A 228 2.54 -8.62 2.71
CA PHE A 228 3.99 -8.43 2.73
C PHE A 228 4.68 -9.67 2.20
N PRO A 229 5.89 -9.53 1.62
CA PRO A 229 6.67 -10.67 1.18
C PRO A 229 6.79 -11.71 2.31
N ASP A 230 6.65 -13.00 1.97
CA ASP A 230 6.78 -14.11 2.92
C ASP A 230 8.26 -14.41 3.16
N GLU A 231 8.97 -13.44 3.71
CA GLU A 231 10.37 -13.59 4.09
C GLU A 231 10.47 -14.06 5.54
N HIS A 232 11.45 -14.90 5.82
CA HIS A 232 11.72 -15.40 7.16
C HIS A 232 12.86 -14.61 7.80
N ALA A 233 12.77 -14.43 9.12
CA ALA A 233 13.83 -13.83 9.89
C ALA A 233 15.11 -14.67 9.78
N GLU A 234 16.21 -13.99 9.54
CA GLU A 234 17.56 -14.57 9.59
C GLU A 234 18.09 -14.57 11.03
N ASN A 235 19.19 -15.33 11.25
CA ASN A 235 19.90 -15.25 12.51
C ASN A 235 20.40 -13.80 12.72
N PRO A 236 20.03 -13.12 13.83
CA PRO A 236 20.41 -11.74 14.08
C PRO A 236 21.93 -11.50 14.07
N VAL A 237 22.71 -12.46 14.53
CA VAL A 237 24.17 -12.35 14.56
C VAL A 237 24.75 -12.32 13.15
N LEU A 238 24.29 -13.22 12.26
CA LEU A 238 24.71 -13.26 10.87
C LEU A 238 24.28 -12.01 10.11
N ALA A 239 23.06 -11.53 10.37
CA ALA A 239 22.56 -10.31 9.76
C ALA A 239 23.38 -9.09 10.20
N ARG A 240 23.74 -8.98 11.47
CA ARG A 240 24.63 -7.93 11.99
C ARG A 240 26.02 -7.99 11.37
N GLU A 241 26.59 -9.18 11.24
CA GLU A 241 27.89 -9.38 10.58
C GLU A 241 27.88 -8.86 9.12
N ARG A 242 26.86 -9.24 8.32
CA ARG A 242 26.71 -8.75 6.93
C ARG A 242 26.56 -7.24 6.85
N LEU A 243 25.91 -6.62 7.83
CA LEU A 243 25.72 -5.17 7.91
C LEU A 243 26.89 -4.44 8.55
N GLY A 244 27.94 -5.12 9.01
CA GLY A 244 29.06 -4.54 9.75
C GLY A 244 28.67 -3.95 11.10
N LEU A 245 27.66 -4.49 11.76
CA LEU A 245 27.12 -4.04 13.04
C LEU A 245 27.74 -4.80 14.21
N ASP A 246 28.01 -4.10 15.32
CA ASP A 246 28.50 -4.71 16.55
C ASP A 246 27.44 -5.62 17.18
N PRO A 247 27.71 -6.92 17.41
CA PRO A 247 26.76 -7.85 18.01
C PRO A 247 26.34 -7.47 19.44
N GLY A 248 27.17 -6.71 20.17
CA GLY A 248 26.90 -6.28 21.53
C GLY A 248 26.02 -5.04 21.67
N GLN A 249 25.76 -4.34 20.57
CA GLN A 249 24.96 -3.11 20.57
C GLN A 249 23.45 -3.40 20.40
N ARG A 250 22.62 -2.43 20.84
CA ARG A 250 21.17 -2.41 20.58
C ARG A 250 20.84 -1.51 19.39
N TYR A 251 19.92 -1.93 18.56
CA TYR A 251 19.60 -1.27 17.30
C TYR A 251 18.13 -0.92 17.19
N LEU A 252 17.84 0.37 16.91
CA LEU A 252 16.50 0.87 16.59
C LEU A 252 16.41 1.20 15.12
N LEU A 253 15.51 0.57 14.39
CA LEU A 253 15.35 0.71 12.94
C LEU A 253 14.26 1.72 12.57
N VAL A 254 14.60 2.69 11.73
CA VAL A 254 13.65 3.53 10.95
C VAL A 254 13.75 3.10 9.49
N TYR A 255 12.65 2.62 8.91
CA TYR A 255 12.67 1.99 7.60
C TYR A 255 11.67 2.59 6.60
N GLY A 256 12.02 2.52 5.28
CA GLY A 256 11.20 2.90 4.13
C GLY A 256 11.43 4.35 3.68
N ALA A 257 10.52 4.98 2.94
CA ALA A 257 10.69 6.38 2.54
C ALA A 257 10.77 7.29 3.77
N ILE A 258 11.95 7.86 4.01
CA ILE A 258 12.26 8.62 5.22
C ILE A 258 11.91 10.09 5.01
N THR A 259 10.87 10.54 5.70
CA THR A 259 10.39 11.91 5.66
C THR A 259 10.14 12.41 7.08
N GLU A 260 9.99 13.71 7.27
CA GLU A 260 9.62 14.31 8.56
C GLU A 260 8.38 13.64 9.20
N ARG A 261 7.45 13.18 8.37
CA ARG A 261 6.24 12.49 8.82
C ARG A 261 6.53 11.22 9.62
N LYS A 262 7.70 10.61 9.47
CA LYS A 262 8.10 9.44 10.28
C LYS A 262 8.53 9.79 11.70
N GLY A 263 8.47 11.06 12.10
CA GLY A 263 8.88 11.52 13.44
C GLY A 263 10.37 11.37 13.68
N ILE A 264 11.18 11.38 12.60
CA ILE A 264 12.63 11.18 12.69
C ILE A 264 13.31 12.33 13.43
N TYR A 265 12.78 13.55 13.34
CA TYR A 265 13.37 14.73 14.01
C TYR A 265 13.20 14.60 15.53
N GLU A 266 11.99 14.26 15.98
CA GLU A 266 11.67 14.05 17.37
C GLU A 266 12.47 12.87 17.95
N LEU A 267 12.61 11.80 17.18
CA LEU A 267 13.41 10.64 17.56
C LEU A 267 14.89 11.01 17.76
N VAL A 268 15.51 11.68 16.80
CA VAL A 268 16.92 12.10 16.89
C VAL A 268 17.13 13.01 18.10
N HIS A 269 16.24 14.01 18.33
CA HIS A 269 16.31 14.86 19.51
C HIS A 269 16.13 14.12 20.83
N ALA A 270 15.32 13.06 20.86
CA ALA A 270 15.18 12.23 22.07
C ALA A 270 16.44 11.40 22.31
N LEU A 271 16.99 10.78 21.27
CA LEU A 271 18.21 9.95 21.38
C LEU A 271 19.42 10.73 21.89
N THR A 272 19.59 12.01 21.51
CA THR A 272 20.71 12.85 22.02
C THR A 272 20.64 13.14 23.52
N ARG A 273 19.50 12.85 24.17
CA ARG A 273 19.28 13.07 25.61
C ARG A 273 19.30 11.79 26.43
N LEU A 274 19.42 10.63 25.77
CA LEU A 274 19.47 9.34 26.45
C LEU A 274 20.92 8.99 26.78
N GLU A 275 21.19 8.62 28.02
CA GLU A 275 22.50 8.15 28.48
C GLU A 275 22.90 6.84 27.81
N HIS A 276 21.94 5.93 27.65
CA HIS A 276 22.11 4.62 27.00
C HIS A 276 21.22 4.51 25.77
N ALA A 277 21.52 5.33 24.76
CA ALA A 277 20.77 5.30 23.51
C ALA A 277 21.14 4.05 22.67
N PRO A 278 20.13 3.39 22.04
CA PRO A 278 20.43 2.37 21.03
C PRO A 278 21.07 3.02 19.80
N THR A 279 21.85 2.24 19.06
CA THR A 279 22.35 2.67 17.75
C THR A 279 21.17 2.80 16.78
N LEU A 280 21.02 3.98 16.18
CA LEU A 280 19.96 4.24 15.20
C LEU A 280 20.35 3.68 13.83
N ILE A 281 19.47 2.93 13.21
CA ILE A 281 19.57 2.54 11.81
C ILE A 281 18.48 3.31 11.04
N VAL A 282 18.87 4.08 10.02
CA VAL A 282 17.96 4.79 9.11
C VAL A 282 18.15 4.23 7.71
N ALA A 283 17.17 3.50 7.20
CA ALA A 283 17.28 2.80 5.94
C ALA A 283 16.13 3.12 4.98
N GLY A 284 16.47 3.71 3.86
CA GLY A 284 15.56 4.12 2.78
C GLY A 284 15.83 5.52 2.27
N GLU A 285 15.25 5.82 1.10
CA GLU A 285 15.40 7.11 0.45
C GLU A 285 14.85 8.24 1.31
N GLN A 286 15.67 9.28 1.51
CA GLN A 286 15.32 10.45 2.29
C GLN A 286 14.83 11.59 1.39
N ASP A 287 13.80 12.32 1.80
CA ASP A 287 13.49 13.60 1.16
C ASP A 287 14.57 14.64 1.44
N ALA A 288 14.56 15.74 0.67
CA ALA A 288 15.60 16.77 0.76
C ALA A 288 15.69 17.41 2.16
N GLY A 289 14.55 17.63 2.81
CA GLY A 289 14.47 18.20 4.17
C GLY A 289 15.08 17.27 5.21
N THR A 290 14.67 16.01 5.18
CA THR A 290 15.17 14.97 6.09
C THR A 290 16.68 14.74 5.88
N ARG A 291 17.14 14.68 4.63
CA ARG A 291 18.56 14.53 4.32
C ARG A 291 19.39 15.70 4.88
N HIS A 292 18.88 16.93 4.74
CA HIS A 292 19.52 18.11 5.32
C HIS A 292 19.56 18.04 6.85
N PHE A 293 18.45 17.71 7.49
CA PHE A 293 18.36 17.54 8.94
C PHE A 293 19.35 16.48 9.43
N MET A 294 19.36 15.30 8.83
CA MET A 294 20.21 14.18 9.21
C MET A 294 21.70 14.55 9.12
N ARG A 295 22.15 15.21 8.03
CA ARG A 295 23.55 15.64 7.91
C ARG A 295 24.02 16.55 9.05
N ASN A 296 23.12 17.41 9.53
CA ASN A 296 23.45 18.37 10.58
C ASN A 296 23.42 17.76 12.00
N HIS A 297 22.58 16.75 12.23
CA HIS A 297 22.33 16.21 13.58
C HIS A 297 22.87 14.81 13.80
N VAL A 298 23.22 14.09 12.75
CA VAL A 298 23.70 12.70 12.86
C VAL A 298 24.99 12.58 13.69
N ARG A 299 25.84 13.61 13.63
CA ARG A 299 27.11 13.66 14.37
C ARG A 299 26.95 13.84 15.88
N SER A 300 25.78 14.28 16.34
CA SER A 300 25.46 14.43 17.77
C SER A 300 24.95 13.15 18.41
N LEU A 301 24.68 12.12 17.61
CA LEU A 301 24.23 10.82 18.10
C LEU A 301 25.45 9.97 18.55
N ASN A 302 25.32 9.40 19.73
CA ASN A 302 26.26 8.43 20.28
C ASN A 302 25.45 7.26 20.86
N PRO A 303 25.60 6.05 20.33
CA PRO A 303 26.51 5.59 19.26
C PRO A 303 26.20 6.21 17.89
N ALA A 304 27.21 6.25 16.99
CA ALA A 304 27.06 6.75 15.64
C ALA A 304 26.05 5.91 14.85
N PRO A 305 25.07 6.53 14.16
CA PRO A 305 24.03 5.78 13.45
C PRO A 305 24.53 5.19 12.13
N LEU A 306 23.89 4.10 11.68
CA LEU A 306 23.98 3.61 10.32
C LEU A 306 22.91 4.30 9.47
N VAL A 307 23.31 5.05 8.43
CA VAL A 307 22.39 5.77 7.52
C VAL A 307 22.56 5.26 6.09
N LEU A 308 21.52 4.62 5.57
CA LEU A 308 21.42 4.09 4.21
C LEU A 308 20.39 4.91 3.42
N ASP A 309 20.85 6.01 2.80
CA ASP A 309 20.00 6.90 1.98
C ASP A 309 19.93 6.41 0.54
N ALA A 310 19.26 5.29 0.33
CA ALA A 310 19.11 4.64 -0.96
C ALA A 310 17.88 3.73 -1.00
N PHE A 311 17.51 3.23 -2.18
CA PHE A 311 16.56 2.12 -2.31
C PHE A 311 17.14 0.87 -1.61
N ILE A 312 16.34 0.25 -0.76
CA ILE A 312 16.73 -0.95 -0.01
C ILE A 312 16.24 -2.19 -0.78
N SER A 313 17.17 -3.08 -1.12
CA SER A 313 16.83 -4.37 -1.75
C SER A 313 16.14 -5.31 -0.75
N ASN A 314 15.46 -6.34 -1.25
CA ASN A 314 14.79 -7.32 -0.37
C ASN A 314 15.78 -8.02 0.58
N ASP A 315 16.95 -8.41 0.09
CA ASP A 315 17.97 -9.04 0.94
C ASP A 315 18.45 -8.09 2.07
N MET A 316 18.71 -6.83 1.72
CA MET A 316 19.09 -5.81 2.70
C MET A 316 17.94 -5.54 3.69
N GLU A 317 16.67 -5.50 3.23
CA GLU A 317 15.49 -5.36 4.09
C GLU A 317 15.43 -6.50 5.11
N ARG A 318 15.60 -7.75 4.65
CA ARG A 318 15.62 -8.93 5.50
C ARG A 318 16.73 -8.82 6.57
N ASP A 319 17.94 -8.44 6.18
CA ASP A 319 19.05 -8.28 7.12
C ASP A 319 18.80 -7.18 8.14
N LEU A 320 18.27 -6.03 7.72
CA LEU A 320 17.96 -4.91 8.61
C LEU A 320 16.90 -5.27 9.66
N PHE A 321 15.79 -5.92 9.24
CA PHE A 321 14.76 -6.36 10.17
C PHE A 321 15.23 -7.52 11.06
N SER A 322 16.12 -8.39 10.58
CA SER A 322 16.72 -9.45 11.41
C SER A 322 17.67 -8.89 12.44
N ALA A 323 18.52 -7.93 12.06
CA ALA A 323 19.57 -7.35 12.89
C ALA A 323 19.06 -6.42 14.00
N CYS A 324 17.97 -5.68 13.77
CA CYS A 324 17.47 -4.69 14.73
C CYS A 324 16.82 -5.34 15.96
N ASP A 325 16.75 -4.59 17.07
CA ASP A 325 16.08 -5.01 18.31
C ASP A 325 14.65 -4.45 18.39
N ALA A 326 14.39 -3.30 17.75
CA ALA A 326 13.07 -2.68 17.69
C ALA A 326 12.90 -1.84 16.41
N VAL A 327 11.64 -1.55 16.07
CA VAL A 327 11.30 -0.75 14.89
C VAL A 327 10.52 0.50 15.30
N TRP A 328 10.92 1.64 14.74
CA TRP A 328 10.30 2.93 15.00
C TRP A 328 9.10 3.20 14.06
N LEU A 329 7.96 3.48 14.66
CA LEU A 329 6.70 3.84 13.98
C LEU A 329 6.06 5.11 14.59
N GLY A 330 6.87 6.03 15.07
CA GLY A 330 6.43 7.32 15.61
C GLY A 330 5.94 8.30 14.54
N TYR A 331 4.93 7.88 13.75
CA TYR A 331 4.48 8.64 12.58
C TYR A 331 3.54 9.79 12.95
N LYS A 332 3.69 10.93 12.27
CA LYS A 332 2.87 12.13 12.40
C LYS A 332 1.78 12.16 11.35
N GLY A 333 0.51 12.26 11.77
CA GLY A 333 -0.62 12.43 10.85
C GLY A 333 -0.81 11.28 9.86
N HIS A 334 -0.42 10.07 10.25
CA HIS A 334 -0.63 8.87 9.46
C HIS A 334 -1.73 8.01 10.10
N TYR A 335 -2.86 7.87 9.41
CA TYR A 335 -4.03 7.18 9.95
C TYR A 335 -4.32 5.84 9.28
N GLY A 336 -3.63 5.52 8.18
CA GLY A 336 -3.74 4.25 7.45
C GLY A 336 -2.88 3.12 8.04
N MET A 337 -2.89 2.00 7.35
CA MET A 337 -2.00 0.87 7.63
C MET A 337 -0.56 1.20 7.25
N SER A 338 0.39 0.53 7.89
CA SER A 338 1.81 0.60 7.55
C SER A 338 2.38 -0.78 7.36
N GLY A 339 2.96 -1.00 6.19
CA GLY A 339 3.68 -2.22 5.93
C GLY A 339 4.86 -2.47 6.82
N VAL A 340 5.53 -1.42 7.27
CA VAL A 340 6.64 -1.54 8.23
C VAL A 340 6.18 -2.18 9.55
N LEU A 341 4.92 -1.96 9.97
CA LEU A 341 4.35 -2.60 11.15
C LEU A 341 4.19 -4.11 10.94
N VAL A 342 3.67 -4.51 9.77
CA VAL A 342 3.50 -5.94 9.44
C VAL A 342 4.87 -6.61 9.35
N GLN A 343 5.83 -5.96 8.72
CA GLN A 343 7.19 -6.48 8.59
C GLN A 343 7.85 -6.64 9.96
N ALA A 344 7.77 -5.64 10.85
CA ALA A 344 8.28 -5.75 12.21
C ALA A 344 7.67 -6.95 12.95
N TYR A 345 6.34 -7.13 12.84
CA TYR A 345 5.65 -8.27 13.42
C TYR A 345 6.19 -9.61 12.88
N ARG A 346 6.36 -9.74 11.56
CA ARG A 346 6.84 -10.99 10.92
C ARG A 346 8.25 -11.36 11.36
N PHE A 347 9.08 -10.35 11.60
CA PHE A 347 10.44 -10.55 12.13
C PHE A 347 10.48 -10.65 13.67
N GLY A 348 9.32 -10.69 14.33
CA GLY A 348 9.23 -10.79 15.80
C GLY A 348 9.76 -9.56 16.54
N LYS A 349 9.79 -8.39 15.87
CA LYS A 349 10.37 -7.16 16.44
C LYS A 349 9.30 -6.31 17.10
N PRO A 350 9.54 -5.83 18.34
CA PRO A 350 8.67 -4.86 18.97
C PRO A 350 8.68 -3.54 18.18
N VAL A 351 7.56 -2.83 18.24
CA VAL A 351 7.45 -1.51 17.62
C VAL A 351 7.26 -0.42 18.68
N ILE A 352 7.85 0.74 18.45
CA ILE A 352 7.56 1.96 19.20
C ILE A 352 6.69 2.82 18.31
N ALA A 353 5.40 2.91 18.60
CA ALA A 353 4.40 3.47 17.69
C ALA A 353 3.60 4.62 18.31
N THR A 354 3.19 5.60 17.49
CA THR A 354 2.16 6.58 17.91
C THR A 354 0.80 5.90 18.02
N GLU A 355 -0.06 6.41 18.90
CA GLU A 355 -1.42 5.87 19.09
C GLU A 355 -2.39 6.19 17.96
N ASP A 356 -1.98 7.01 16.99
CA ASP A 356 -2.82 7.48 15.89
C ASP A 356 -3.09 6.40 14.84
N GLY A 357 -4.30 6.42 14.30
CA GLY A 357 -4.71 5.61 13.15
C GLY A 357 -4.63 4.10 13.37
N LEU A 358 -4.52 3.37 12.26
CA LEU A 358 -4.44 1.91 12.28
C LEU A 358 -3.14 1.40 12.91
N ILE A 359 -2.04 2.12 12.80
CA ILE A 359 -0.78 1.74 13.46
C ILE A 359 -0.98 1.62 14.96
N GLY A 360 -1.52 2.67 15.61
CA GLY A 360 -1.80 2.66 17.04
C GLY A 360 -2.85 1.63 17.43
N TRP A 361 -3.89 1.46 16.62
CA TRP A 361 -4.94 0.47 16.85
C TRP A 361 -4.39 -0.96 16.82
N PHE A 362 -3.61 -1.33 15.80
CA PHE A 362 -2.98 -2.65 15.71
C PHE A 362 -1.95 -2.87 16.83
N SER A 363 -1.10 -1.86 17.09
CA SER A 363 -0.06 -1.97 18.12
C SER A 363 -0.66 -2.23 19.50
N ARG A 364 -1.79 -1.57 19.82
CA ARG A 364 -2.51 -1.79 21.07
C ARG A 364 -3.20 -3.15 21.12
N ARG A 365 -3.93 -3.51 20.05
CA ARG A 365 -4.73 -4.74 20.01
C ARG A 365 -3.87 -6.00 19.95
N CYS A 366 -2.72 -5.90 19.33
CA CYS A 366 -1.79 -7.03 19.16
C CYS A 366 -0.59 -6.98 20.12
N GLU A 367 -0.57 -6.03 21.06
CA GLU A 367 0.51 -5.90 22.05
C GLU A 367 1.91 -5.90 21.40
N LEU A 368 2.08 -5.05 20.36
CA LEU A 368 3.30 -5.07 19.55
C LEU A 368 4.46 -4.27 20.16
N GLY A 369 4.22 -3.53 21.24
CA GLY A 369 5.21 -2.70 21.91
C GLY A 369 4.61 -1.41 22.49
N PRO A 370 5.44 -0.51 23.01
CA PRO A 370 4.97 0.72 23.64
C PRO A 370 4.29 1.67 22.66
N ILE A 371 3.24 2.34 23.17
CA ILE A 371 2.43 3.28 22.41
C ILE A 371 2.67 4.68 22.92
N LEU A 372 3.08 5.58 22.03
CA LEU A 372 3.34 6.97 22.32
C LEU A 372 2.05 7.81 22.20
N SER A 373 1.67 8.48 23.27
CA SER A 373 0.58 9.47 23.28
C SER A 373 0.99 10.79 22.63
N ASP A 374 2.29 11.08 22.66
CA ASP A 374 2.93 12.26 22.07
C ASP A 374 4.38 11.93 21.65
N LEU A 375 4.99 12.84 20.90
CA LEU A 375 6.38 12.71 20.43
C LEU A 375 7.35 13.60 21.22
N SER A 376 7.07 13.86 22.51
CA SER A 376 8.04 14.53 23.38
C SER A 376 9.27 13.64 23.63
N SER A 377 10.43 14.26 23.83
CA SER A 377 11.66 13.52 24.12
C SER A 377 11.52 12.63 25.36
N ALA A 378 10.71 13.05 26.35
CA ALA A 378 10.46 12.27 27.56
C ALA A 378 9.62 11.00 27.26
N SER A 379 8.56 11.11 26.46
CA SER A 379 7.72 9.97 26.05
C SER A 379 8.50 9.00 25.18
N ILE A 380 9.25 9.51 24.21
CA ILE A 380 10.10 8.70 23.33
C ILE A 380 11.20 7.99 24.15
N GLY A 381 11.87 8.72 25.04
CA GLY A 381 12.95 8.17 25.85
C GLY A 381 12.49 7.02 26.74
N ARG A 382 11.34 7.17 27.42
CA ARG A 382 10.73 6.10 28.23
C ARG A 382 10.41 4.88 27.40
N ALA A 383 9.77 5.05 26.24
CA ALA A 383 9.40 3.96 25.37
C ALA A 383 10.62 3.21 24.81
N ILE A 384 11.70 3.92 24.46
CA ILE A 384 12.95 3.31 24.03
C ILE A 384 13.57 2.50 25.18
N THR A 385 13.69 3.10 26.37
CA THR A 385 14.28 2.42 27.54
C THR A 385 13.49 1.16 27.89
N GLU A 386 12.15 1.26 27.96
CA GLU A 386 11.29 0.11 28.21
C GLU A 386 11.49 -0.98 27.17
N THR A 387 11.51 -0.63 25.88
CA THR A 387 11.69 -1.61 24.80
C THR A 387 13.05 -2.30 24.86
N MET A 388 14.10 -1.55 25.10
CA MET A 388 15.47 -2.08 25.07
C MET A 388 15.84 -2.91 26.32
N THR A 389 15.15 -2.68 27.46
CA THR A 389 15.44 -3.38 28.72
C THR A 389 14.47 -4.50 29.06
N SER A 390 13.18 -4.33 28.78
CA SER A 390 12.12 -5.17 29.32
C SER A 390 11.42 -6.04 28.28
N TRP A 391 11.59 -5.75 26.98
CA TRP A 391 10.93 -6.56 25.96
C TRP A 391 11.54 -7.97 25.94
N PRO A 392 10.72 -9.00 26.09
CA PRO A 392 11.23 -10.37 26.08
C PRO A 392 11.90 -10.67 24.74
N HIS A 393 13.16 -11.01 24.77
CA HIS A 393 13.97 -11.40 23.60
C HIS A 393 13.55 -12.74 22.99
N THR A 394 12.50 -13.33 23.53
CA THR A 394 11.91 -14.58 23.09
C THR A 394 10.60 -14.31 22.44
N ALA A 395 10.46 -14.68 21.19
CA ALA A 395 9.18 -14.87 20.49
C ALA A 395 8.32 -15.96 21.18
N GLN A 396 8.25 -15.94 22.51
CA GLN A 396 7.48 -16.91 23.28
C GLN A 396 5.99 -16.53 23.21
N ALA A 397 5.23 -17.46 22.65
CA ALA A 397 3.78 -17.52 22.65
C ALA A 397 3.09 -16.16 22.35
N MET A 398 3.00 -15.84 21.09
CA MET A 398 2.19 -14.70 20.68
C MET A 398 0.76 -14.90 21.14
N PRO A 399 0.08 -13.90 21.73
CA PRO A 399 -1.33 -13.99 22.06
C PRO A 399 -2.15 -14.37 20.82
N SER A 400 -3.15 -15.24 20.95
CA SER A 400 -3.98 -15.74 19.84
C SER A 400 -4.63 -14.62 19.00
N ALA A 401 -4.95 -13.48 19.63
CA ALA A 401 -5.44 -12.29 18.93
C ALA A 401 -4.40 -11.66 17.98
N ARG A 402 -3.13 -11.88 18.22
CA ARG A 402 -1.98 -11.43 17.43
C ARG A 402 -1.85 -12.26 16.16
N GLU A 403 -2.02 -13.59 16.26
CA GLU A 403 -1.99 -14.49 15.12
C GLU A 403 -3.17 -14.24 14.18
N ASP A 404 -4.36 -14.00 14.71
CA ASP A 404 -5.58 -13.85 13.91
C ASP A 404 -5.57 -12.63 12.97
N LEU A 405 -4.99 -11.52 13.40
CA LEU A 405 -4.99 -10.28 12.60
C LEU A 405 -3.81 -10.18 11.66
N LEU A 406 -2.61 -10.48 12.14
CA LEU A 406 -1.38 -10.23 11.39
C LEU A 406 -0.92 -11.44 10.56
N SER A 407 -1.31 -12.66 10.94
CA SER A 407 -1.08 -13.86 10.11
C SER A 407 -1.76 -13.78 8.74
N ARG A 408 -2.82 -12.99 8.62
CA ARG A 408 -3.55 -12.78 7.35
C ARG A 408 -2.79 -11.94 6.33
N HIS A 409 -1.70 -11.28 6.74
CA HIS A 409 -0.92 -10.40 5.87
C HIS A 409 0.07 -11.16 4.98
N THR A 410 -0.25 -12.37 4.56
CA THR A 410 0.51 -13.15 3.58
C THR A 410 0.01 -12.91 2.17
N LEU A 411 0.89 -13.06 1.19
CA LEU A 411 0.50 -12.95 -0.21
C LEU A 411 -0.53 -14.04 -0.60
N GLY A 412 -0.37 -15.25 -0.06
CA GLY A 412 -1.32 -16.35 -0.27
C GLY A 412 -2.72 -15.99 0.20
N GLN A 413 -2.86 -15.42 1.41
CA GLN A 413 -4.15 -15.02 1.96
C GLN A 413 -4.77 -13.85 1.17
N PHE A 414 -3.95 -12.88 0.73
CA PHE A 414 -4.41 -11.80 -0.14
C PHE A 414 -5.00 -12.34 -1.44
N LYS A 415 -4.26 -13.21 -2.14
CA LYS A 415 -4.70 -13.83 -3.39
C LYS A 415 -6.00 -14.64 -3.19
N GLN A 416 -6.06 -15.46 -2.14
CA GLN A 416 -7.24 -16.24 -1.82
C GLN A 416 -8.47 -15.36 -1.58
N THR A 417 -8.33 -14.30 -0.76
CA THR A 417 -9.41 -13.35 -0.48
C THR A 417 -9.88 -12.66 -1.75
N LEU A 418 -8.94 -12.21 -2.60
CA LEU A 418 -9.27 -11.57 -3.87
C LEU A 418 -10.04 -12.53 -4.79
N LEU A 419 -9.55 -13.76 -4.98
CA LEU A 419 -10.17 -14.75 -5.87
C LEU A 419 -11.58 -15.13 -5.43
N GLN A 420 -11.84 -15.24 -4.13
CA GLN A 420 -13.19 -15.46 -3.59
C GLN A 420 -14.18 -14.35 -3.99
N GLN A 421 -13.70 -13.15 -4.22
CA GLN A 421 -14.56 -12.02 -4.65
C GLN A 421 -14.64 -11.90 -6.17
N MET A 422 -13.77 -12.55 -6.91
CA MET A 422 -13.75 -12.57 -8.38
C MET A 422 -14.66 -13.64 -8.97
N ALA A 423 -14.96 -14.68 -8.22
CA ALA A 423 -15.91 -15.72 -8.58
C ALA A 423 -17.34 -15.16 -8.57
#